data_33085c4e5965231e3d091a380e080298
#
_entry.id   33085c4e5965231e3d091a380e080298
#
_cell.length_a   1.000
_cell.length_b   1.000
_cell.length_c   1.000
_cell.angle_alpha   90.00
_cell.angle_beta   90.00
_cell.angle_gamma   90.00
#
_symmetry.space_group_name_H-M   'P 1'
#
loop_
_entity.id
_entity.type
_entity.pdbx_description
1 polymer ?
#
loop_
_entity_poly.entity_id
_entity_poly.type
_entity_poly.pdbx_seq_one_letter_code
_entity_poly.pdbx_strand_id
1 'polypeptide(L)'
;MQQLELFPQPKPSSAKSPQLTMSSEALYSWKQRIFEHQQSESAPQPRQGSLFELAVNPCEPHDIDPFALQLHNLSFCEKPDWGDRTCLYFVIDNALPLLLYVGETHRTPKQRWMHHDCHKYIENYIELHRRYSLDVSVAIAFWYGAPSNRKQRLQLESELIYKWRSPFNKECWQWWGQPFGK
;
A
#
# COMPACT_ATOMS: atom_id res chain seq x y z
N MET A 1 4.76 63.78 8.25
CA MET A 1 3.88 62.87 7.54
C MET A 1 4.30 61.43 7.89
N GLN A 2 3.56 60.79 8.82
CA GLN A 2 3.80 59.39 9.19
C GLN A 2 2.93 58.53 8.31
N GLN A 3 3.56 57.61 7.59
CA GLN A 3 2.89 56.66 6.72
C GLN A 3 2.46 55.47 7.57
N LEU A 4 1.15 55.29 7.72
CA LEU A 4 0.55 54.14 8.42
C LEU A 4 0.73 52.88 7.58
N GLU A 5 1.49 51.90 8.08
CA GLU A 5 1.53 50.57 7.54
C GLU A 5 0.24 49.83 7.92
N LEU A 6 -0.64 49.63 6.95
CA LEU A 6 -2.00 49.15 7.14
C LEU A 6 -2.20 47.62 6.96
N PHE A 7 -1.12 46.84 6.75
CA PHE A 7 -1.23 45.38 6.59
C PHE A 7 -0.16 44.65 7.39
N PRO A 8 -0.50 43.83 8.38
CA PRO A 8 0.47 42.95 9.01
C PRO A 8 0.89 41.87 8.00
N GLN A 9 2.19 41.83 7.70
CA GLN A 9 2.79 40.77 6.91
C GLN A 9 2.54 39.42 7.58
N PRO A 10 2.06 38.37 6.88
CA PRO A 10 1.91 37.04 7.45
C PRO A 10 3.30 36.51 7.81
N LYS A 11 3.52 36.24 9.10
CA LYS A 11 4.71 35.54 9.57
C LYS A 11 4.81 34.20 8.83
N PRO A 12 5.97 33.86 8.26
CA PRO A 12 6.15 32.54 7.68
C PRO A 12 5.98 31.49 8.77
N SER A 13 4.92 30.73 8.70
CA SER A 13 4.70 29.56 9.52
C SER A 13 5.79 28.54 9.17
N SER A 14 6.80 28.44 10.02
CA SER A 14 7.78 27.36 9.95
C SER A 14 7.14 26.05 10.47
N ALA A 15 6.17 25.53 9.75
CA ALA A 15 5.80 24.14 9.89
C ALA A 15 7.02 23.32 9.41
N LYS A 16 7.82 22.82 10.36
CA LYS A 16 8.86 21.83 10.06
C LYS A 16 8.17 20.64 9.40
N SER A 17 8.30 20.54 8.09
CA SER A 17 7.96 19.30 7.37
C SER A 17 8.66 18.15 8.08
N PRO A 18 7.98 17.02 8.37
CA PRO A 18 8.64 15.89 8.98
C PRO A 18 9.84 15.54 8.12
N GLN A 19 11.01 15.50 8.74
CA GLN A 19 12.28 15.31 8.05
C GLN A 19 12.32 13.85 7.60
N LEU A 20 11.93 13.58 6.35
CA LEU A 20 12.13 12.29 5.71
C LEU A 20 13.65 12.08 5.62
N THR A 21 14.16 11.16 6.44
CA THR A 21 15.60 11.00 6.69
C THR A 21 16.30 10.05 5.74
N MET A 22 15.55 9.40 4.82
CA MET A 22 16.10 8.43 3.88
C MET A 22 16.74 9.14 2.69
N SER A 23 18.01 8.79 2.34
CA SER A 23 18.66 9.29 1.12
C SER A 23 18.10 8.60 -0.13
N SER A 24 18.42 9.14 -1.33
CA SER A 24 18.01 8.52 -2.60
C SER A 24 18.57 7.11 -2.77
N GLU A 25 19.83 6.89 -2.40
CA GLU A 25 20.50 5.59 -2.47
C GLU A 25 19.86 4.58 -1.49
N ALA A 26 19.52 5.04 -0.28
CA ALA A 26 18.85 4.21 0.71
C ALA A 26 17.43 3.83 0.24
N LEU A 27 16.71 4.77 -0.38
CA LEU A 27 15.39 4.51 -0.96
C LEU A 27 15.48 3.49 -2.10
N TYR A 28 16.45 3.66 -3.01
CA TYR A 28 16.67 2.72 -4.11
C TYR A 28 16.99 1.32 -3.57
N SER A 29 17.94 1.20 -2.64
CA SER A 29 18.32 -0.08 -2.04
C SER A 29 17.18 -0.74 -1.29
N TRP A 30 16.34 0.05 -0.61
CA TRP A 30 15.15 -0.43 0.09
C TRP A 30 14.11 -0.98 -0.91
N LYS A 31 13.81 -0.27 -2.00
CA LYS A 31 12.91 -0.72 -3.07
C LYS A 31 13.42 -2.00 -3.73
N GLN A 32 14.72 -2.06 -4.03
CA GLN A 32 15.33 -3.19 -4.70
C GLN A 32 15.21 -4.48 -3.86
N ARG A 33 15.48 -4.42 -2.56
CA ARG A 33 15.33 -5.57 -1.64
C ARG A 33 13.90 -6.09 -1.59
N ILE A 34 12.89 -5.19 -1.59
CA ILE A 34 11.49 -5.59 -1.61
C ILE A 34 11.14 -6.23 -2.96
N PHE A 35 11.58 -5.61 -4.05
CA PHE A 35 11.37 -6.11 -5.40
C PHE A 35 11.90 -7.53 -5.58
N GLU A 36 13.14 -7.78 -5.17
CA GLU A 36 13.77 -9.10 -5.25
C GLU A 36 12.98 -10.15 -4.47
N HIS A 37 12.51 -9.82 -3.26
CA HIS A 37 11.66 -10.73 -2.50
C HIS A 37 10.35 -10.99 -3.23
N GLN A 38 9.64 -9.96 -3.68
CA GLN A 38 8.34 -10.12 -4.32
C GLN A 38 8.42 -10.83 -5.68
N GLN A 39 9.51 -10.64 -6.41
CA GLN A 39 9.78 -11.40 -7.64
C GLN A 39 9.96 -12.90 -7.36
N SER A 40 10.65 -13.26 -6.26
CA SER A 40 10.79 -14.66 -5.87
C SER A 40 9.47 -15.32 -5.49
N GLU A 41 8.54 -14.56 -4.90
CA GLU A 41 7.19 -15.04 -4.54
C GLU A 41 6.23 -15.13 -5.75
N SER A 42 6.50 -14.37 -6.81
CA SER A 42 5.73 -14.43 -8.06
C SER A 42 6.09 -15.64 -8.92
N ALA A 43 7.25 -16.24 -8.70
CA ALA A 43 7.68 -17.41 -9.47
C ALA A 43 6.75 -18.60 -9.20
N PRO A 44 6.35 -19.37 -10.24
CA PRO A 44 5.53 -20.56 -10.07
C PRO A 44 6.24 -21.55 -9.13
N GLN A 45 5.74 -21.70 -7.92
CA GLN A 45 6.25 -22.73 -7.02
C GLN A 45 5.69 -24.09 -7.45
N PRO A 46 6.52 -25.15 -7.52
CA PRO A 46 6.02 -26.49 -7.79
C PRO A 46 5.02 -26.85 -6.68
N ARG A 47 3.77 -27.08 -7.06
CA ARG A 47 2.72 -27.54 -6.13
C ARG A 47 3.11 -28.90 -5.63
N GLN A 48 3.58 -28.98 -4.40
CA GLN A 48 3.69 -30.24 -3.67
C GLN A 48 2.28 -30.59 -3.21
N GLY A 49 1.57 -31.40 -4.02
CA GLY A 49 0.21 -31.87 -3.69
C GLY A 49 0.23 -32.58 -2.36
N SER A 50 -0.45 -32.04 -1.35
CA SER A 50 -0.70 -32.74 -0.11
C SER A 50 -1.71 -33.85 -0.38
N LEU A 51 -1.35 -35.08 -0.06
CA LEU A 51 -2.22 -36.26 -0.23
C LEU A 51 -3.47 -36.22 0.68
N PHE A 52 -3.64 -35.18 1.49
CA PHE A 52 -4.69 -35.02 2.50
C PHE A 52 -5.48 -33.70 2.36
N GLU A 53 -5.72 -33.24 1.15
CA GLU A 53 -6.62 -32.10 0.92
C GLU A 53 -8.09 -32.49 1.17
N LEU A 54 -8.50 -32.53 2.43
CA LEU A 54 -9.89 -32.74 2.84
C LEU A 54 -10.69 -31.44 3.05
N ALA A 55 -10.11 -30.28 2.79
CA ALA A 55 -10.84 -29.01 2.78
C ALA A 55 -10.30 -28.13 1.65
N VAL A 56 -11.02 -28.08 0.55
CA VAL A 56 -10.78 -27.08 -0.50
C VAL A 56 -11.08 -25.72 0.12
N ASN A 57 -10.03 -24.98 0.53
CA ASN A 57 -10.16 -23.56 0.79
C ASN A 57 -10.56 -22.90 -0.53
N PRO A 58 -11.72 -22.26 -0.64
CA PRO A 58 -12.19 -21.71 -1.92
C PRO A 58 -11.32 -20.57 -2.46
N CYS A 59 -10.31 -20.15 -1.70
CA CYS A 59 -9.39 -19.05 -2.05
C CYS A 59 -8.01 -19.32 -1.46
N GLU A 60 -7.09 -19.78 -2.31
CA GLU A 60 -5.69 -19.94 -1.92
C GLU A 60 -4.91 -18.63 -2.16
N PRO A 61 -4.03 -18.19 -1.24
CA PRO A 61 -3.20 -16.97 -1.43
C PRO A 61 -2.32 -17.03 -2.68
N HIS A 62 -1.99 -18.24 -3.14
CA HIS A 62 -1.17 -18.45 -4.33
C HIS A 62 -1.91 -18.19 -5.64
N ASP A 63 -3.24 -18.24 -5.63
CA ASP A 63 -4.07 -18.00 -6.82
C ASP A 63 -4.38 -16.49 -7.00
N ILE A 64 -3.96 -15.65 -6.05
CA ILE A 64 -4.18 -14.20 -6.11
C ILE A 64 -2.87 -13.53 -6.50
N ASP A 65 -2.83 -13.03 -7.75
CA ASP A 65 -1.75 -12.18 -8.23
C ASP A 65 -2.20 -10.71 -8.21
N PRO A 66 -1.71 -9.89 -7.26
CA PRO A 66 -2.06 -8.47 -7.19
C PRO A 66 -1.68 -7.68 -8.43
N PHE A 67 -0.64 -8.09 -9.14
CA PHE A 67 -0.13 -7.39 -10.32
C PHE A 67 -0.91 -7.68 -11.59
N ALA A 68 -1.70 -8.76 -11.62
CA ALA A 68 -2.61 -9.09 -12.72
C ALA A 68 -3.97 -8.38 -12.59
N LEU A 69 -4.24 -7.68 -11.48
CA LEU A 69 -5.50 -6.99 -11.26
C LEU A 69 -5.57 -5.65 -11.99
N GLN A 70 -6.80 -5.19 -12.26
CA GLN A 70 -7.03 -3.86 -12.82
C GLN A 70 -6.58 -2.76 -11.86
N LEU A 71 -5.64 -1.94 -12.29
CA LEU A 71 -5.14 -0.80 -11.53
C LEU A 71 -6.06 0.42 -11.68
N HIS A 72 -6.28 1.10 -10.57
CA HIS A 72 -7.03 2.34 -10.49
C HIS A 72 -6.18 3.43 -9.85
N ASN A 73 -6.40 4.68 -10.26
CA ASN A 73 -5.77 5.83 -9.59
C ASN A 73 -6.26 5.92 -8.13
N LEU A 74 -5.42 6.40 -7.22
CA LEU A 74 -5.78 6.58 -5.81
C LEU A 74 -7.02 7.47 -5.62
N SER A 75 -7.26 8.46 -6.46
CA SER A 75 -8.47 9.29 -6.46
C SER A 75 -9.76 8.51 -6.73
N PHE A 76 -9.64 7.29 -7.25
CA PHE A 76 -10.76 6.38 -7.44
C PHE A 76 -11.46 6.01 -6.14
N CYS A 77 -10.73 5.94 -5.03
CA CYS A 77 -11.28 5.71 -3.70
C CYS A 77 -12.21 6.84 -3.20
N GLU A 78 -12.17 8.00 -3.85
CA GLU A 78 -13.01 9.15 -3.50
C GLU A 78 -14.41 9.10 -4.13
N LYS A 79 -14.64 8.21 -5.10
CA LYS A 79 -15.95 8.09 -5.79
C LYS A 79 -16.99 7.42 -4.90
N PRO A 80 -18.21 7.97 -4.81
CA PRO A 80 -19.22 7.51 -3.84
C PRO A 80 -19.93 6.18 -4.20
N ASP A 81 -19.90 5.73 -5.45
CA ASP A 81 -20.81 4.70 -5.99
C ASP A 81 -20.29 3.26 -6.02
N TRP A 82 -19.28 2.98 -5.24
CA TRP A 82 -18.82 1.59 -5.08
C TRP A 82 -19.61 0.95 -3.96
N GLY A 83 -20.63 0.19 -4.33
CA GLY A 83 -21.48 -0.51 -3.37
C GLY A 83 -20.67 -1.28 -2.32
N ASP A 84 -21.29 -1.58 -1.17
CA ASP A 84 -20.72 -2.36 -0.06
C ASP A 84 -20.35 -3.77 -0.54
N ARG A 85 -19.19 -3.87 -1.22
CA ARG A 85 -18.63 -5.14 -1.67
C ARG A 85 -17.45 -5.49 -0.80
N THR A 86 -17.53 -6.66 -0.20
CA THR A 86 -16.39 -7.28 0.47
C THR A 86 -15.28 -7.52 -0.53
N CYS A 87 -14.08 -7.00 -0.27
CA CYS A 87 -12.92 -7.19 -1.13
C CYS A 87 -11.60 -7.15 -0.35
N LEU A 88 -10.55 -7.67 -0.96
CA LEU A 88 -9.18 -7.29 -0.65
C LEU A 88 -8.77 -6.17 -1.59
N TYR A 89 -7.89 -5.28 -1.10
CA TYR A 89 -7.32 -4.22 -1.91
C TYR A 89 -5.81 -4.17 -1.76
N PHE A 90 -5.15 -3.75 -2.82
CA PHE A 90 -3.71 -3.77 -2.96
C PHE A 90 -3.23 -2.40 -3.40
N VAL A 91 -2.25 -1.83 -2.71
CA VAL A 91 -1.60 -0.59 -3.14
C VAL A 91 -0.28 -0.97 -3.79
N ILE A 92 -0.07 -0.51 -5.01
CA ILE A 92 1.03 -0.93 -5.87
C ILE A 92 1.74 0.31 -6.41
N ASP A 93 3.08 0.33 -6.34
CA ASP A 93 3.89 1.25 -7.14
C ASP A 93 4.17 0.58 -8.49
N ASN A 94 3.57 1.10 -9.56
CA ASN A 94 3.68 0.54 -10.90
C ASN A 94 4.94 1.03 -11.67
N ALA A 95 5.66 2.02 -11.16
CA ALA A 95 6.94 2.47 -11.75
C ALA A 95 8.04 1.41 -11.57
N LEU A 96 8.07 0.75 -10.41
CA LEU A 96 8.75 -0.50 -10.15
C LEU A 96 7.69 -1.41 -9.51
N PRO A 97 7.29 -2.55 -10.12
CA PRO A 97 6.12 -3.31 -9.64
C PRO A 97 6.35 -3.83 -8.22
N LEU A 98 5.93 -3.01 -7.24
CA LEU A 98 6.02 -3.27 -5.81
C LEU A 98 4.63 -3.26 -5.18
N LEU A 99 4.27 -4.33 -4.50
CA LEU A 99 3.11 -4.37 -3.65
C LEU A 99 3.45 -3.69 -2.32
N LEU A 100 2.93 -2.49 -2.12
CA LEU A 100 3.22 -1.65 -0.95
C LEU A 100 2.35 -1.99 0.26
N TYR A 101 1.08 -2.35 0.02
CA TYR A 101 0.10 -2.62 1.07
C TYR A 101 -0.97 -3.61 0.63
N VAL A 102 -1.39 -4.48 1.55
CA VAL A 102 -2.56 -5.36 1.44
C VAL A 102 -3.56 -4.98 2.52
N GLY A 103 -4.84 -4.93 2.19
CA GLY A 103 -5.91 -4.67 3.15
C GLY A 103 -7.22 -5.34 2.80
N GLU A 104 -8.08 -5.54 3.80
CA GLU A 104 -9.44 -6.01 3.63
C GLU A 104 -10.47 -4.91 3.91
N THR A 105 -11.60 -4.99 3.28
CA THR A 105 -12.74 -4.12 3.60
C THR A 105 -14.06 -4.78 3.27
N HIS A 106 -15.08 -4.47 4.09
CA HIS A 106 -16.50 -4.69 3.81
C HIS A 106 -17.23 -3.35 3.62
N ARG A 107 -16.50 -2.22 3.73
CA ARG A 107 -17.00 -0.87 3.58
C ARG A 107 -16.67 -0.33 2.19
N THR A 108 -17.30 0.77 1.82
CA THR A 108 -16.92 1.46 0.59
C THR A 108 -15.44 1.88 0.64
N PRO A 109 -14.73 1.86 -0.49
CA PRO A 109 -13.33 2.30 -0.56
C PRO A 109 -13.12 3.69 0.04
N LYS A 110 -14.07 4.64 -0.17
CA LYS A 110 -14.02 5.98 0.39
C LYS A 110 -13.98 5.99 1.91
N GLN A 111 -14.89 5.25 2.57
CA GLN A 111 -14.96 5.21 4.04
C GLN A 111 -13.72 4.57 4.67
N ARG A 112 -13.11 3.61 3.99
CA ARG A 112 -11.91 2.92 4.46
C ARG A 112 -10.66 3.76 4.24
N TRP A 113 -10.54 4.38 3.05
CA TRP A 113 -9.34 5.10 2.63
C TRP A 113 -9.07 6.38 3.43
N MET A 114 -10.09 7.18 3.70
CA MET A 114 -9.93 8.48 4.36
C MET A 114 -9.40 8.41 5.81
N HIS A 115 -9.48 7.26 6.46
CA HIS A 115 -9.14 7.11 7.89
C HIS A 115 -8.03 6.09 8.11
N HIS A 116 -7.23 5.80 7.07
CA HIS A 116 -6.23 4.73 7.13
C HIS A 116 -4.81 5.27 7.30
N ASP A 117 -4.07 4.71 8.26
CA ASP A 117 -2.64 5.04 8.49
C ASP A 117 -1.80 4.89 7.20
N CYS A 118 -2.15 3.94 6.33
CA CYS A 118 -1.49 3.70 5.05
C CYS A 118 -1.47 4.92 4.12
N HIS A 119 -2.50 5.80 4.18
CA HIS A 119 -2.56 7.01 3.37
C HIS A 119 -1.34 7.91 3.64
N LYS A 120 -0.99 8.10 4.92
CA LYS A 120 0.16 8.91 5.30
C LYS A 120 1.49 8.31 4.83
N TYR A 121 1.62 6.99 4.89
CA TYR A 121 2.80 6.30 4.34
C TYR A 121 2.95 6.51 2.84
N ILE A 122 1.84 6.43 2.10
CA ILE A 122 1.82 6.64 0.65
C ILE A 122 2.19 8.08 0.31
N GLU A 123 1.61 9.07 1.00
CA GLU A 123 1.95 10.49 0.81
C GLU A 123 3.45 10.74 1.02
N ASN A 124 4.00 10.25 2.14
CA ASN A 124 5.42 10.40 2.46
C ASN A 124 6.32 9.68 1.44
N TYR A 125 5.89 8.51 0.95
CA TYR A 125 6.59 7.76 -0.09
C TYR A 125 6.64 8.54 -1.40
N ILE A 126 5.51 9.05 -1.88
CA ILE A 126 5.43 9.85 -3.10
C ILE A 126 6.23 11.14 -2.96
N GLU A 127 6.14 11.82 -1.81
CA GLU A 127 6.87 13.06 -1.56
C GLU A 127 8.39 12.84 -1.60
N LEU A 128 8.88 11.73 -1.03
CA LEU A 128 10.29 11.41 -1.06
C LEU A 128 10.80 11.14 -2.48
N HIS A 129 10.02 10.43 -3.31
CA HIS A 129 10.35 10.22 -4.73
C HIS A 129 10.42 11.54 -5.49
N ARG A 130 9.43 12.42 -5.30
CA ARG A 130 9.41 13.75 -5.92
C ARG A 130 10.63 14.59 -5.54
N ARG A 131 11.03 14.55 -4.28
CA ARG A 131 12.21 15.26 -3.76
C ARG A 131 13.48 14.85 -4.48
N TYR A 132 13.61 13.58 -4.85
CA TYR A 132 14.78 13.06 -5.56
C TYR A 132 14.58 12.94 -7.07
N SER A 133 13.48 13.44 -7.61
CA SER A 133 13.12 13.32 -9.04
C SER A 133 13.15 11.86 -9.53
N LEU A 134 12.66 10.94 -8.68
CA LEU A 134 12.54 9.52 -8.98
C LEU A 134 11.13 9.20 -9.46
N ASP A 135 11.03 8.23 -10.37
CA ASP A 135 9.75 7.75 -10.88
C ASP A 135 8.95 7.06 -9.77
N VAL A 136 7.66 7.39 -9.70
CA VAL A 136 6.68 6.79 -8.80
C VAL A 136 5.29 6.81 -9.43
N SER A 137 4.60 5.68 -9.39
CA SER A 137 3.26 5.55 -9.93
C SER A 137 2.41 4.66 -9.01
N VAL A 138 1.88 5.26 -7.93
CA VAL A 138 1.08 4.52 -6.95
C VAL A 138 -0.36 4.39 -7.44
N ALA A 139 -0.84 3.16 -7.48
CA ALA A 139 -2.18 2.78 -7.88
C ALA A 139 -2.80 1.83 -6.85
N ILE A 140 -4.10 1.60 -6.95
CA ILE A 140 -4.85 0.65 -6.12
C ILE A 140 -5.56 -0.36 -7.01
N ALA A 141 -5.57 -1.62 -6.57
CA ALA A 141 -6.33 -2.70 -7.20
C ALA A 141 -7.29 -3.34 -6.20
N PHE A 142 -8.39 -3.91 -6.69
CA PHE A 142 -9.41 -4.56 -5.88
C PHE A 142 -9.67 -5.98 -6.35
N TRP A 143 -9.70 -6.91 -5.41
CA TRP A 143 -10.07 -8.28 -5.66
C TRP A 143 -11.38 -8.63 -4.93
N TYR A 144 -12.44 -8.86 -5.71
CA TYR A 144 -13.80 -9.07 -5.23
C TYR A 144 -14.14 -10.53 -4.93
N GLY A 145 -13.20 -11.46 -5.15
CA GLY A 145 -13.36 -12.86 -4.79
C GLY A 145 -13.20 -13.17 -3.29
N ALA A 146 -13.05 -12.13 -2.45
CA ALA A 146 -12.79 -12.28 -1.03
C ALA A 146 -13.93 -12.98 -0.29
N PRO A 147 -13.65 -13.89 0.66
CA PRO A 147 -14.66 -14.56 1.45
C PRO A 147 -15.58 -13.57 2.16
N SER A 148 -16.89 -13.83 2.14
CA SER A 148 -17.88 -13.05 2.90
C SER A 148 -17.67 -13.19 4.41
N ASN A 149 -17.21 -14.36 4.87
CA ASN A 149 -16.86 -14.60 6.26
C ASN A 149 -15.64 -13.77 6.66
N ARG A 150 -15.80 -12.91 7.66
CA ARG A 150 -14.75 -11.99 8.11
C ARG A 150 -13.48 -12.70 8.60
N LYS A 151 -13.62 -13.81 9.33
CA LYS A 151 -12.47 -14.57 9.85
C LYS A 151 -11.62 -15.14 8.73
N GLN A 152 -12.25 -15.75 7.72
CA GLN A 152 -11.55 -16.28 6.54
C GLN A 152 -10.90 -15.17 5.74
N ARG A 153 -11.55 -14.02 5.59
CA ARG A 153 -11.00 -12.87 4.87
C ARG A 153 -9.78 -12.27 5.57
N LEU A 154 -9.82 -12.10 6.90
CA LEU A 154 -8.69 -11.64 7.70
C LEU A 154 -7.51 -12.63 7.66
N GLN A 155 -7.81 -13.95 7.64
CA GLN A 155 -6.79 -14.98 7.48
C GLN A 155 -6.11 -14.84 6.11
N LEU A 156 -6.89 -14.74 5.04
CA LEU A 156 -6.38 -14.58 3.68
C LEU A 156 -5.56 -13.29 3.51
N GLU A 157 -6.03 -12.17 4.09
CA GLU A 157 -5.28 -10.91 4.15
C GLU A 157 -3.92 -11.13 4.82
N SER A 158 -3.90 -11.77 6.00
CA SER A 158 -2.68 -12.05 6.75
C SER A 158 -1.70 -12.93 5.96
N GLU A 159 -2.19 -13.97 5.31
CA GLU A 159 -1.38 -14.87 4.47
C GLU A 159 -0.76 -14.13 3.28
N LEU A 160 -1.52 -13.23 2.62
CA LEU A 160 -1.01 -12.38 1.55
C LEU A 160 0.02 -11.36 2.04
N ILE A 161 -0.20 -10.75 3.22
CA ILE A 161 0.78 -9.85 3.83
C ILE A 161 2.10 -10.58 4.07
N TYR A 162 2.07 -11.78 4.63
CA TYR A 162 3.28 -12.56 4.89
C TYR A 162 3.96 -13.06 3.62
N LYS A 163 3.20 -13.52 2.63
CA LYS A 163 3.72 -13.95 1.32
C LYS A 163 4.49 -12.80 0.65
N TRP A 164 3.83 -11.67 0.46
CA TRP A 164 4.39 -10.55 -0.30
C TRP A 164 5.29 -9.63 0.54
N ARG A 165 5.26 -9.73 1.86
CA ARG A 165 5.93 -8.83 2.82
C ARG A 165 5.73 -7.36 2.45
N SER A 166 4.48 -6.96 2.24
CA SER A 166 4.12 -5.61 1.83
C SER A 166 4.57 -4.58 2.87
N PRO A 167 5.43 -3.60 2.51
CA PRO A 167 6.21 -2.82 3.47
C PRO A 167 5.41 -1.83 4.31
N PHE A 168 4.19 -1.48 3.89
CA PHE A 168 3.34 -0.57 4.65
C PHE A 168 2.39 -1.29 5.62
N ASN A 169 2.36 -2.62 5.59
CA ASN A 169 1.72 -3.40 6.63
C ASN A 169 2.63 -3.47 7.86
N LYS A 170 2.07 -3.24 9.04
CA LYS A 170 2.82 -3.19 10.33
C LYS A 170 3.53 -4.49 10.63
N GLU A 171 2.94 -5.60 10.23
CA GLU A 171 3.47 -6.96 10.34
C GLU A 171 4.82 -7.12 9.61
N CYS A 172 5.08 -6.30 8.61
CA CYS A 172 6.27 -6.37 7.77
C CYS A 172 7.41 -5.43 8.18
N TRP A 173 7.20 -4.58 9.19
CA TRP A 173 8.22 -3.62 9.62
C TRP A 173 9.50 -4.26 10.17
N GLN A 174 9.42 -5.48 10.66
CA GLN A 174 10.59 -6.25 11.08
C GLN A 174 11.57 -6.53 9.92
N TRP A 175 11.09 -6.59 8.67
CA TRP A 175 11.93 -6.82 7.47
C TRP A 175 12.40 -5.53 6.81
N TRP A 176 11.52 -4.53 6.77
CA TRP A 176 11.72 -3.33 5.95
C TRP A 176 11.91 -2.04 6.74
N GLY A 177 11.71 -2.08 8.04
CA GLY A 177 11.63 -0.87 8.87
C GLY A 177 10.34 -0.09 8.64
N GLN A 178 10.29 1.12 9.16
CA GLN A 178 9.16 2.05 9.08
C GLN A 178 9.61 3.40 8.50
N PRO A 179 10.18 3.46 7.29
CA PRO A 179 10.86 4.66 6.81
C PRO A 179 9.90 5.81 6.49
N PHE A 180 8.61 5.55 6.29
CA PHE A 180 7.59 6.52 5.93
C PHE A 180 6.58 6.79 7.06
N GLY A 181 6.75 6.17 8.20
CA GLY A 181 6.00 6.47 9.41
C GLY A 181 6.56 7.73 10.09
N LYS A 182 5.65 8.60 10.59
CA LYS A 182 5.86 9.88 11.29
C LYS A 182 7.05 10.72 10.86
#